data_e75f21b0e76956e89370061549537f82
#
_entry.id   e75f21b0e76956e89370061549537f82
#
_cell.length_a   1.000
_cell.length_b   1.000
_cell.length_c   1.000
_cell.angle_alpha   90.00
_cell.angle_beta   90.00
_cell.angle_gamma   90.00
#
_symmetry.space_group_name_H-M   'P 1'
#
loop_
_entity.id
_entity.type
_entity.pdbx_description
1 polymer ?
#
loop_
_entity_poly.entity_id
_entity_poly.type
_entity_poly.pdbx_seq_one_letter_code
_entity_poly.pdbx_strand_id
1 'polypeptide(L)'
;MLTLIKRVYGLVFFQIKRKLRYRKLDSDYWVSMKNKYKGKRGFVIGNGPSLLAGDLEMLKDEITIASNKIYLIFPETSWRPTVYTVADRLLWPKIESKV
;
A
#
# COMPACT_ATOMS: atom_id res chain seq x y z
N MET A 1 37.13 7.77 -16.80
CA MET A 1 36.30 7.03 -17.79
C MET A 1 35.86 5.68 -17.27
N LEU A 2 36.77 4.84 -16.80
CA LEU A 2 36.44 3.54 -16.17
C LEU A 2 35.55 3.66 -14.93
N THR A 3 35.70 4.69 -14.12
CA THR A 3 34.88 4.94 -12.91
C THR A 3 33.43 5.29 -13.27
N LEU A 4 33.22 6.03 -14.38
CA LEU A 4 31.90 6.39 -14.87
C LEU A 4 31.16 5.15 -15.40
N ILE A 5 31.86 4.30 -16.17
CA ILE A 5 31.33 3.05 -16.70
C ILE A 5 30.88 2.12 -15.56
N LYS A 6 31.71 1.95 -14.53
CA LYS A 6 31.36 1.16 -13.34
C LYS A 6 30.13 1.70 -12.61
N ARG A 7 30.00 3.02 -12.50
CA ARG A 7 28.81 3.67 -11.92
C ARG A 7 27.55 3.38 -12.72
N VAL A 8 27.63 3.50 -14.05
CA VAL A 8 26.49 3.25 -14.92
C VAL A 8 26.06 1.78 -14.85
N TYR A 9 27.00 0.85 -14.92
CA TYR A 9 26.71 -0.58 -14.77
C TYR A 9 26.10 -0.91 -13.40
N GLY A 10 26.61 -0.32 -12.32
CA GLY A 10 26.07 -0.51 -10.98
C GLY A 10 24.63 -0.03 -10.86
N LEU A 11 24.29 1.14 -11.43
CA LEU A 11 22.93 1.68 -11.43
C LEU A 11 21.97 0.82 -12.25
N VAL A 12 22.36 0.40 -13.45
CA VAL A 12 21.56 -0.46 -14.32
C VAL A 12 21.29 -1.80 -13.65
N PHE A 13 22.31 -2.43 -13.08
CA PHE A 13 22.19 -3.70 -12.37
C PHE A 13 21.26 -3.60 -11.15
N PHE A 14 21.39 -2.52 -10.37
CA PHE A 14 20.51 -2.25 -9.22
C PHE A 14 19.05 -2.10 -9.65
N GLN A 15 18.79 -1.37 -10.73
CA GLN A 15 17.42 -1.18 -11.24
C GLN A 15 16.83 -2.49 -11.76
N ILE A 16 17.60 -3.32 -12.44
CA ILE A 16 17.16 -4.63 -12.90
C ILE A 16 16.83 -5.55 -11.73
N LYS A 17 17.71 -5.65 -10.73
CA LYS A 17 17.46 -6.42 -9.50
C LYS A 17 16.20 -5.97 -8.75
N ARG A 18 16.04 -4.66 -8.63
CA ARG A 18 14.86 -4.06 -7.99
C ARG A 18 13.58 -4.40 -8.75
N LYS A 19 13.59 -4.25 -10.07
CA LYS A 19 12.46 -4.55 -10.95
C LYS A 19 12.04 -6.01 -10.88
N LEU A 20 12.99 -6.93 -10.91
CA LEU A 20 12.74 -8.37 -10.78
C LEU A 20 12.17 -8.74 -9.41
N ARG A 21 12.69 -8.15 -8.34
CA ARG A 21 12.23 -8.37 -6.97
C ARG A 21 10.78 -7.92 -6.79
N TYR A 22 10.43 -6.72 -7.24
CA TYR A 22 9.07 -6.21 -7.18
C TYR A 22 8.10 -7.05 -8.00
N ARG A 23 8.52 -7.46 -9.17
CA ARG A 23 7.70 -8.27 -10.09
C ARG A 23 7.31 -9.63 -9.46
N LYS A 24 8.25 -10.27 -8.77
CA LYS A 24 7.99 -11.53 -8.08
C LYS A 24 7.03 -11.34 -6.89
N LEU A 25 7.28 -10.34 -6.05
CA LEU A 25 6.43 -10.01 -4.90
C LEU A 25 5.01 -9.67 -5.35
N ASP A 26 4.87 -8.81 -6.37
CA ASP A 26 3.58 -8.45 -6.92
C ASP A 26 2.83 -9.67 -7.50
N SER A 27 3.54 -10.52 -8.23
CA SER A 27 2.95 -11.72 -8.82
C SER A 27 2.39 -12.66 -7.74
N ASP A 28 3.15 -12.95 -6.69
CA ASP A 28 2.74 -13.81 -5.59
C ASP A 28 1.56 -13.21 -4.82
N TYR A 29 1.60 -11.91 -4.56
CA TYR A 29 0.52 -11.18 -3.92
C TYR A 29 -0.78 -11.25 -4.72
N TRP A 30 -0.73 -10.92 -6.01
CA TRP A 30 -1.91 -10.91 -6.87
C TRP A 30 -2.49 -12.30 -7.06
N VAL A 31 -1.66 -13.31 -7.18
CA VAL A 31 -2.11 -14.71 -7.23
C VAL A 31 -2.87 -15.08 -5.96
N SER A 32 -2.34 -14.72 -4.79
CA SER A 32 -2.99 -14.99 -3.50
C SER A 32 -4.31 -14.24 -3.33
N MET A 33 -4.45 -13.06 -3.96
CA MET A 33 -5.65 -12.22 -3.87
C MET A 33 -6.73 -12.59 -4.89
N LYS A 34 -6.37 -13.34 -5.94
CA LYS A 34 -7.32 -13.69 -6.99
C LYS A 34 -8.53 -14.43 -6.42
N ASN A 35 -9.72 -13.90 -6.68
CA ASN A 35 -11.00 -14.46 -6.25
C ASN A 35 -11.19 -14.61 -4.72
N LYS A 36 -10.26 -14.09 -3.90
CA LYS A 36 -10.33 -14.18 -2.44
C LYS A 36 -11.64 -13.61 -1.87
N TYR A 37 -12.10 -12.52 -2.47
CA TYR A 37 -13.32 -11.83 -2.03
C TYR A 37 -14.46 -11.91 -3.05
N LYS A 38 -14.45 -12.93 -3.91
CA LYS A 38 -15.47 -13.12 -4.93
C LYS A 38 -16.87 -13.16 -4.31
N GLY A 39 -17.81 -12.40 -4.89
CA GLY A 39 -19.19 -12.32 -4.41
C GLY A 39 -19.40 -11.41 -3.21
N LYS A 40 -18.35 -10.81 -2.66
CA LYS A 40 -18.45 -9.85 -1.56
C LYS A 40 -18.33 -8.42 -2.06
N ARG A 41 -19.01 -7.50 -1.38
CA ARG A 41 -18.88 -6.08 -1.67
C ARG A 41 -17.64 -5.51 -0.99
N GLY A 42 -17.09 -4.46 -1.57
CA GLY A 42 -15.95 -3.75 -1.01
C GLY A 42 -16.18 -2.24 -1.02
N PHE A 43 -15.48 -1.54 -0.16
CA PHE A 43 -15.54 -0.08 -0.04
C PHE A 43 -14.17 0.52 -0.26
N VAL A 44 -14.08 1.50 -1.13
CA VAL A 44 -12.87 2.31 -1.32
C VAL A 44 -13.01 3.57 -0.47
N ILE A 45 -12.08 3.76 0.45
CA ILE A 45 -12.13 4.86 1.43
C ILE A 45 -11.24 5.99 0.96
N GLY A 46 -11.84 7.15 0.69
CA GLY A 46 -11.11 8.39 0.39
C GLY A 46 -10.64 9.10 1.66
N ASN A 47 -9.70 10.03 1.49
CA ASN A 47 -9.12 10.81 2.59
C ASN A 47 -9.74 12.21 2.72
N GLY A 48 -10.99 12.38 2.31
CA GLY A 48 -11.67 13.66 2.38
C GLY A 48 -11.97 14.11 3.82
N PRO A 49 -12.15 15.44 4.03
CA PRO A 49 -12.41 15.97 5.37
C PRO A 49 -13.78 15.58 5.95
N SER A 50 -14.68 15.09 5.12
CA SER A 50 -16.00 14.62 5.55
C SER A 50 -15.99 13.20 6.14
N LEU A 51 -14.86 12.50 6.06
CA LEU A 51 -14.73 11.15 6.61
C LEU A 51 -14.70 11.20 8.14
N LEU A 52 -15.62 10.50 8.79
CA LEU A 52 -15.72 10.43 10.24
C LEU A 52 -15.34 9.04 10.76
N ALA A 53 -14.77 9.00 11.96
CA ALA A 53 -14.43 7.74 12.62
C ALA A 53 -15.64 6.82 12.78
N GLY A 54 -16.82 7.37 13.06
CA GLY A 54 -18.07 6.61 13.16
C GLY A 54 -18.47 5.89 11.87
N ASP A 55 -18.18 6.50 10.72
CA ASP A 55 -18.43 5.87 9.43
C ASP A 55 -17.57 4.62 9.25
N LEU A 56 -16.31 4.68 9.67
CA LEU A 56 -15.37 3.56 9.58
C LEU A 56 -15.72 2.43 10.55
N GLU A 57 -16.23 2.77 11.73
CA GLU A 57 -16.71 1.77 12.71
C GLU A 57 -17.84 0.90 12.13
N MET A 58 -18.69 1.46 11.29
CA MET A 58 -19.75 0.75 10.59
C MET A 58 -19.21 -0.23 9.55
N LEU A 59 -17.96 -0.07 9.10
CA LEU A 59 -17.34 -0.86 8.06
C LEU A 59 -16.36 -1.92 8.60
N LYS A 60 -16.35 -2.17 9.90
CA LYS A 60 -15.40 -3.12 10.52
C LYS A 60 -15.46 -4.53 9.93
N ASP A 61 -16.64 -5.02 9.60
CA ASP A 61 -16.85 -6.35 9.08
C ASP A 61 -16.90 -6.38 7.54
N GLU A 62 -16.66 -5.25 6.90
CA GLU A 62 -16.67 -5.11 5.46
C GLU A 62 -15.23 -5.12 4.90
N ILE A 63 -15.12 -5.44 3.61
CA ILE A 63 -13.86 -5.35 2.91
C ILE A 63 -13.62 -3.90 2.53
N THR A 64 -12.51 -3.34 2.98
CA THR A 64 -12.18 -1.93 2.75
C THR A 64 -10.78 -1.79 2.15
N ILE A 65 -10.64 -0.82 1.26
CA ILE A 65 -9.38 -0.44 0.65
C ILE A 65 -9.15 1.03 0.95
N ALA A 66 -8.05 1.33 1.61
CA ALA A 66 -7.68 2.69 1.97
C ALA A 66 -6.26 3.01 1.50
N SER A 67 -5.91 4.27 1.51
CA SER A 67 -4.63 4.69 0.94
C SER A 67 -3.98 5.85 1.68
N ASN A 68 -2.68 5.99 1.50
CA ASN A 68 -1.88 7.15 1.88
C ASN A 68 -2.07 7.60 3.34
N LYS A 69 -2.62 8.78 3.57
CA LYS A 69 -2.72 9.40 4.89
C LYS A 69 -3.90 8.90 5.74
N ILE A 70 -4.57 7.83 5.38
CA ILE A 70 -5.67 7.28 6.18
C ILE A 70 -5.25 6.94 7.62
N TYR A 71 -3.97 6.69 7.86
CA TYR A 71 -3.44 6.40 9.19
C TYR A 71 -3.69 7.53 10.21
N LEU A 72 -3.93 8.76 9.74
CA LEU A 72 -4.19 9.90 10.61
C LEU A 72 -5.48 9.73 11.44
N ILE A 73 -6.43 8.95 10.95
CA ILE A 73 -7.67 8.68 11.68
C ILE A 73 -7.56 7.50 12.65
N PHE A 74 -6.50 6.72 12.56
CA PHE A 74 -6.34 5.49 13.36
C PHE A 74 -6.44 5.69 14.88
N PRO A 75 -5.94 6.80 15.48
CA PRO A 75 -6.14 7.03 16.91
C PRO A 75 -7.60 7.20 17.34
N GLU A 76 -8.49 7.56 16.41
CA GLU A 76 -9.90 7.84 16.68
C GLU A 76 -10.81 6.63 16.48
N THR A 77 -10.28 5.52 15.96
CA THR A 77 -11.06 4.33 15.63
C THR A 77 -10.23 3.05 15.77
N SER A 78 -10.88 1.96 16.12
CA SER A 78 -10.26 0.63 16.08
C SER A 78 -10.33 0.00 14.69
N TRP A 79 -11.06 0.61 13.75
CA TRP A 79 -11.12 0.15 12.37
C TRP A 79 -9.73 0.17 11.71
N ARG A 80 -9.47 -0.85 10.91
CA ARG A 80 -8.28 -0.92 10.06
C ARG A 80 -8.70 -1.41 8.68
N PRO A 81 -8.08 -0.91 7.59
CA PRO A 81 -8.44 -1.34 6.24
C PRO A 81 -8.03 -2.80 5.99
N THR A 82 -8.81 -3.47 5.15
CA THR A 82 -8.46 -4.81 4.66
C THR A 82 -7.21 -4.74 3.77
N VAL A 83 -7.16 -3.73 2.91
CA VAL A 83 -6.01 -3.45 2.04
C VAL A 83 -5.60 -2.00 2.22
N TYR A 84 -4.31 -1.79 2.45
CA TYR A 84 -3.73 -0.46 2.58
C TYR A 84 -2.73 -0.24 1.46
N THR A 85 -2.94 0.82 0.66
CA THR A 85 -2.05 1.16 -0.44
C THR A 85 -1.34 2.49 -0.18
N VAL A 86 -0.07 2.57 -0.53
CA VAL A 86 0.72 3.79 -0.41
C VAL A 86 1.39 4.07 -1.75
N ALA A 87 0.97 5.15 -2.40
CA ALA A 87 1.51 5.59 -3.68
C ALA A 87 2.69 6.55 -3.53
N ASP A 88 2.75 7.27 -2.42
CA ASP A 88 3.80 8.26 -2.14
C ASP A 88 4.99 7.61 -1.44
N ARG A 89 6.13 7.57 -2.13
CA ARG A 89 7.38 7.00 -1.62
C ARG A 89 7.91 7.72 -0.38
N LEU A 90 7.69 9.03 -0.29
CA LEU A 90 8.15 9.84 0.85
C LEU A 90 7.29 9.61 2.09
N LEU A 91 6.09 9.12 1.91
CA LEU A 91 5.13 8.88 2.97
C LEU A 91 5.36 7.54 3.68
N TRP A 92 5.89 6.55 2.98
CA TRP A 92 6.04 5.19 3.49
C TRP A 92 6.80 5.10 4.83
N PRO A 93 7.98 5.74 5.01
CA PRO A 93 8.70 5.67 6.27
C PRO A 93 7.90 6.20 7.47
N LYS A 94 7.01 7.17 7.23
CA LYS A 94 6.14 7.74 8.27
C LYS A 94 4.99 6.80 8.62
N ILE A 95 4.47 6.07 7.62
CA ILE A 95 3.36 5.15 7.79
C ILE A 95 3.81 3.84 8.43
N GLU A 96 4.96 3.32 8.04
CA GLU A 96 5.50 2.06 8.52
C GLU A 96 5.56 1.99 10.05
N SER A 97 5.88 3.10 10.70
CA SER A 97 5.90 3.19 12.16
C SER A 97 4.51 3.30 12.81
N LYS A 98 3.46 3.54 12.03
CA LYS A 98 2.09 3.77 12.49
C LYS A 98 1.13 2.59 12.26
N VAL A 99 1.57 1.64 11.43
CA VAL A 99 0.76 0.47 11.08
C VAL A 99 1.36 -0.86 11.63
#